data_b5dd22b5b0dd30ecd330d0076c58eb73
#
_entry.id   b5dd22b5b0dd30ecd330d0076c58eb73
#
_cell.length_a   1.000
_cell.length_b   1.000
_cell.length_c   1.000
_cell.angle_alpha   90.00
_cell.angle_beta   90.00
_cell.angle_gamma   90.00
#
_symmetry.space_group_name_H-M   'P 1'
#
loop_
_entity.id
_entity.type
_entity.pdbx_description
1 polymer ?
#
loop_
_entity_poly.entity_id
_entity_poly.type
_entity_poly.pdbx_seq_one_letter_code
_entity_poly.pdbx_strand_id
1 'polypeptide(L)'
;PAENITLVLIARFIGSCGIIVAGGFMWALIPETIEYGEYKTGKRLSGMIYAIIGFFFKFGLALGGIVPGFMLAHFGYVANAVQTPEALQGILITTTIIPIIFLAVAFLDISFYGLDDKRYHEIVTELERRHNEEKEQTGEAVLSASTM
;
A
#
# COMPACT_ATOMS: atom_id res chain seq x y z
N PRO A 1 -15.76 26.60 10.55
CA PRO A 1 -16.52 27.37 9.58
C PRO A 1 -17.04 26.44 8.48
N ALA A 2 -18.14 25.69 8.79
CA ALA A 2 -18.82 24.83 7.83
C ALA A 2 -19.54 25.64 6.72
N GLU A 3 -19.54 26.96 6.84
CA GLU A 3 -20.19 27.87 5.89
C GLU A 3 -19.34 28.19 4.65
N ASN A 4 -18.05 27.85 4.67
CA ASN A 4 -17.16 28.15 3.55
C ASN A 4 -16.95 26.94 2.63
N ILE A 5 -17.92 26.71 1.76
CA ILE A 5 -17.94 25.60 0.80
C ILE A 5 -16.64 25.55 -0.02
N THR A 6 -16.10 26.72 -0.41
CA THR A 6 -14.85 26.81 -1.16
C THR A 6 -13.66 26.20 -0.41
N LEU A 7 -13.54 26.48 0.88
CA LEU A 7 -12.48 25.93 1.72
C LEU A 7 -12.60 24.41 1.85
N VAL A 8 -13.81 23.89 1.99
CA VAL A 8 -14.09 22.45 2.06
C VAL A 8 -13.71 21.76 0.74
N LEU A 9 -14.04 22.36 -0.40
CA LEU A 9 -13.69 21.83 -1.71
C LEU A 9 -12.18 21.80 -1.95
N ILE A 10 -11.47 22.86 -1.57
CA ILE A 10 -10.01 22.92 -1.68
C ILE A 10 -9.36 21.87 -0.79
N ALA A 11 -9.77 21.73 0.46
CA ALA A 11 -9.24 20.73 1.37
C ALA A 11 -9.51 19.31 0.86
N ARG A 12 -10.70 19.07 0.30
CA ARG A 12 -11.05 17.78 -0.31
C ARG A 12 -10.21 17.46 -1.53
N PHE A 13 -9.96 18.46 -2.39
CA PHE A 13 -9.11 18.30 -3.57
C PHE A 13 -7.68 17.94 -3.18
N ILE A 14 -7.08 18.67 -2.24
CA ILE A 14 -5.73 18.40 -1.74
C ILE A 14 -5.65 17.00 -1.13
N GLY A 15 -6.63 16.61 -0.30
CA GLY A 15 -6.71 15.29 0.29
C GLY A 15 -6.81 14.17 -0.76
N SER A 16 -7.59 14.38 -1.81
CA SER A 16 -7.72 13.40 -2.91
C SER A 16 -6.42 13.24 -3.69
N CYS A 17 -5.70 14.33 -3.97
CA CYS A 17 -4.37 14.27 -4.59
C CYS A 17 -3.39 13.46 -3.72
N GLY A 18 -3.39 13.68 -2.41
CA GLY A 18 -2.55 12.93 -1.47
C GLY A 18 -2.83 11.43 -1.50
N ILE A 19 -4.08 11.02 -1.52
CA ILE A 19 -4.48 9.60 -1.59
C ILE A 19 -4.01 8.95 -2.90
N ILE A 20 -4.16 9.65 -4.03
CA ILE A 20 -3.73 9.13 -5.35
C ILE A 20 -2.21 8.94 -5.40
N VAL A 21 -1.46 9.92 -4.90
CA VAL A 21 0.01 9.84 -4.84
C VAL A 21 0.44 8.69 -3.92
N ALA A 22 -0.12 8.59 -2.72
CA ALA A 22 0.19 7.51 -1.78
C ALA A 22 -0.13 6.13 -2.36
N GLY A 23 -1.27 5.99 -3.06
CA GLY A 23 -1.64 4.76 -3.77
C GLY A 23 -0.64 4.39 -4.87
N GLY A 24 -0.17 5.36 -5.65
CA GLY A 24 0.86 5.14 -6.67
C GLY A 24 2.18 4.65 -6.09
N PHE A 25 2.65 5.28 -5.02
CA PHE A 25 3.87 4.85 -4.31
C PHE A 25 3.74 3.44 -3.73
N MET A 26 2.61 3.09 -3.15
CA MET A 26 2.37 1.74 -2.63
C MET A 26 2.60 0.66 -3.71
N TRP A 27 2.09 0.88 -4.91
CA TRP A 27 2.28 -0.07 -6.03
C TRP A 27 3.73 -0.09 -6.55
N ALA A 28 4.44 1.03 -6.49
CA ALA A 28 5.85 1.11 -6.87
C ALA A 28 6.77 0.34 -5.91
N LEU A 29 6.47 0.28 -4.62
CA LEU A 29 7.26 -0.43 -3.61
C LEU A 29 7.17 -1.97 -3.71
N ILE A 30 6.19 -2.52 -4.43
CA ILE A 30 6.01 -3.98 -4.54
C ILE A 30 7.18 -4.65 -5.27
N PRO A 31 7.61 -4.19 -6.46
CA PRO A 31 8.80 -4.73 -7.12
C PRO A 31 10.05 -4.68 -6.25
N GLU A 32 10.29 -3.56 -5.57
CA GLU A 32 11.44 -3.39 -4.67
C GLU A 32 11.44 -4.43 -3.54
N THR A 33 10.26 -4.71 -2.97
CA THR A 33 10.11 -5.73 -1.93
C THR A 33 10.40 -7.14 -2.48
N ILE A 34 10.00 -7.42 -3.73
CA ILE A 34 10.28 -8.70 -4.40
C ILE A 34 11.78 -8.88 -4.63
N GLU A 35 12.45 -7.86 -5.14
CA GLU A 35 13.89 -7.88 -5.41
C GLU A 35 14.71 -8.01 -4.12
N TYR A 36 14.33 -7.28 -3.07
CA TYR A 36 14.93 -7.42 -1.75
C TYR A 36 14.75 -8.84 -1.17
N GLY A 37 13.57 -9.43 -1.35
CA GLY A 37 13.27 -10.80 -0.95
C GLY A 37 14.13 -11.82 -1.70
N GLU A 38 14.28 -11.66 -3.02
CA GLU A 38 15.12 -12.48 -3.88
C GLU A 38 16.60 -12.38 -3.49
N TYR A 39 17.10 -11.16 -3.25
CA TYR A 39 18.46 -10.93 -2.77
C TYR A 39 18.77 -11.69 -1.48
N LYS A 40 17.83 -11.69 -0.52
CA LYS A 40 18.03 -12.37 0.77
C LYS A 40 17.86 -13.89 0.73
N THR A 41 16.94 -14.39 -0.07
CA THR A 41 16.53 -15.81 -0.05
C THR A 41 17.06 -16.62 -1.23
N GLY A 42 17.58 -15.95 -2.26
CA GLY A 42 17.99 -16.58 -3.52
C GLY A 42 16.80 -17.12 -4.34
N LYS A 43 15.55 -16.79 -3.97
CA LYS A 43 14.36 -17.28 -4.65
C LYS A 43 13.41 -16.12 -4.99
N ARG A 44 13.00 -16.04 -6.25
CA ARG A 44 12.03 -15.05 -6.70
C ARG A 44 10.59 -15.50 -6.40
N LEU A 45 10.05 -15.03 -5.28
CA LEU A 45 8.71 -15.40 -4.79
C LEU A 45 7.65 -14.35 -5.14
N SER A 46 7.70 -13.77 -6.34
CA SER A 46 6.81 -12.69 -6.77
C SER A 46 5.33 -13.05 -6.62
N GLY A 47 4.92 -14.26 -7.04
CA GLY A 47 3.53 -14.70 -6.93
C GLY A 47 3.01 -14.72 -5.49
N MET A 48 3.83 -15.18 -4.55
CA MET A 48 3.48 -15.24 -3.13
C MET A 48 3.34 -13.82 -2.54
N ILE A 49 4.25 -12.92 -2.87
CA ILE A 49 4.21 -11.53 -2.38
C ILE A 49 2.98 -10.81 -2.92
N TYR A 50 2.68 -10.92 -4.22
CA TYR A 50 1.46 -10.34 -4.78
C TYR A 50 0.18 -10.93 -4.19
N ALA A 51 0.15 -12.23 -3.88
CA ALA A 51 -1.00 -12.87 -3.26
C ALA A 51 -1.25 -12.32 -1.83
N ILE A 52 -0.21 -12.17 -1.03
CA ILE A 52 -0.29 -11.61 0.33
C ILE A 52 -0.75 -10.15 0.28
N ILE A 53 -0.14 -9.33 -0.57
CA ILE A 53 -0.52 -7.92 -0.73
C ILE A 53 -1.96 -7.81 -1.22
N GLY A 54 -2.37 -8.60 -2.21
CA GLY A 54 -3.73 -8.63 -2.72
C GLY A 54 -4.76 -9.06 -1.67
N PHE A 55 -4.41 -10.00 -0.80
CA PHE A 55 -5.25 -10.39 0.33
C PHE A 55 -5.45 -9.23 1.31
N PHE A 56 -4.35 -8.61 1.78
CA PHE A 56 -4.45 -7.50 2.74
C PHE A 56 -5.10 -6.27 2.12
N PHE A 57 -4.90 -6.00 0.84
CA PHE A 57 -5.58 -4.93 0.13
C PHE A 57 -7.11 -5.13 0.12
N LYS A 58 -7.59 -6.32 -0.22
CA LYS A 58 -9.03 -6.65 -0.20
C LYS A 58 -9.59 -6.64 1.22
N PHE A 59 -8.83 -7.14 2.18
CA PHE A 59 -9.20 -7.11 3.59
C PHE A 59 -9.35 -5.65 4.10
N GLY A 60 -8.41 -4.78 3.73
CA GLY A 60 -8.49 -3.35 4.04
C GLY A 60 -9.72 -2.67 3.43
N LEU A 61 -10.07 -3.00 2.17
CA LEU A 61 -11.29 -2.49 1.53
C LEU A 61 -12.56 -2.96 2.26
N ALA A 62 -12.60 -4.22 2.71
CA ALA A 62 -13.72 -4.74 3.48
C ALA A 62 -13.87 -4.01 4.82
N LEU A 63 -12.80 -3.81 5.55
CA LEU A 63 -12.81 -3.02 6.80
C LEU A 63 -13.21 -1.57 6.54
N GLY A 64 -12.74 -0.97 5.43
CA GLY A 64 -13.11 0.38 5.01
C GLY A 64 -14.61 0.57 4.76
N GLY A 65 -15.33 -0.49 4.45
CA GLY A 65 -16.80 -0.48 4.35
C GLY A 65 -17.52 -0.78 5.68
N ILE A 66 -17.05 -1.80 6.40
CA ILE A 66 -17.68 -2.27 7.64
C ILE A 66 -17.55 -1.24 8.76
N VAL A 67 -16.35 -0.68 8.97
CA VAL A 67 -16.11 0.25 10.10
C VAL A 67 -16.98 1.49 10.02
N PRO A 68 -17.07 2.24 8.90
CA PRO A 68 -17.98 3.38 8.79
C PRO A 68 -19.44 2.98 8.98
N GLY A 69 -19.87 1.87 8.38
CA GLY A 69 -21.25 1.39 8.51
C GLY A 69 -21.63 1.10 9.96
N PHE A 70 -20.78 0.39 10.67
CA PHE A 70 -20.99 0.10 12.10
C PHE A 70 -20.99 1.36 12.96
N MET A 71 -20.05 2.28 12.73
CA MET A 71 -19.97 3.53 13.47
C MET A 71 -21.22 4.39 13.25
N LEU A 72 -21.67 4.56 12.02
CA LEU A 72 -22.87 5.33 11.73
C LEU A 72 -24.12 4.73 12.38
N ALA A 73 -24.26 3.39 12.35
CA ALA A 73 -25.35 2.70 13.02
C ALA A 73 -25.30 2.89 14.54
N HIS A 74 -24.11 2.82 15.15
CA HIS A 74 -23.90 3.01 16.58
C HIS A 74 -24.28 4.43 17.06
N PHE A 75 -23.98 5.45 16.26
CA PHE A 75 -24.33 6.84 16.57
C PHE A 75 -25.75 7.24 16.14
N GLY A 76 -26.58 6.29 15.73
CA GLY A 76 -27.98 6.52 15.41
C GLY A 76 -28.21 7.32 14.11
N TYR A 77 -27.32 7.17 13.13
CA TYR A 77 -27.51 7.79 11.81
C TYR A 77 -28.74 7.23 11.10
N VAL A 78 -29.62 8.10 10.65
CA VAL A 78 -30.81 7.72 9.86
C VAL A 78 -30.78 8.43 8.50
N ALA A 79 -30.75 7.64 7.42
CA ALA A 79 -30.72 8.19 6.07
C ALA A 79 -31.95 9.03 5.78
N ASN A 80 -31.80 10.15 5.07
CA ASN A 80 -32.86 11.08 4.65
C ASN A 80 -33.65 11.73 5.81
N ALA A 81 -33.06 11.78 7.03
CA ALA A 81 -33.62 12.47 8.17
C ALA A 81 -32.71 13.61 8.64
N VAL A 82 -33.27 14.54 9.41
CA VAL A 82 -32.47 15.53 10.14
C VAL A 82 -31.64 14.79 11.21
N GLN A 83 -30.33 14.92 11.15
CA GLN A 83 -29.46 14.17 12.02
C GLN A 83 -29.41 14.76 13.43
N THR A 84 -29.33 13.87 14.42
CA THR A 84 -29.09 14.28 15.82
C THR A 84 -27.66 14.78 16.03
N PRO A 85 -27.38 15.57 17.08
CA PRO A 85 -26.02 15.98 17.41
C PRO A 85 -25.05 14.80 17.58
N GLU A 86 -25.53 13.68 18.14
CA GLU A 86 -24.77 12.44 18.31
C GLU A 86 -24.41 11.80 16.96
N ALA A 87 -25.37 11.74 16.03
CA ALA A 87 -25.13 11.24 14.68
C ALA A 87 -24.13 12.12 13.92
N LEU A 88 -24.20 13.44 14.07
CA LEU A 88 -23.22 14.35 13.47
C LEU A 88 -21.80 14.14 14.05
N GLN A 89 -21.68 13.90 15.35
CA GLN A 89 -20.41 13.53 15.96
C GLN A 89 -19.89 12.21 15.41
N GLY A 90 -20.74 11.19 15.25
CA GLY A 90 -20.40 9.91 14.66
C GLY A 90 -19.85 10.06 13.23
N ILE A 91 -20.49 10.89 12.40
CA ILE A 91 -20.01 11.22 11.05
C ILE A 91 -18.62 11.87 11.11
N LEU A 92 -18.43 12.86 11.99
CA LEU A 92 -17.15 13.56 12.12
C LEU A 92 -16.04 12.64 12.60
N ILE A 93 -16.27 11.78 13.58
CA ILE A 93 -15.31 10.79 14.06
C ILE A 93 -14.92 9.83 12.93
N THR A 94 -15.92 9.30 12.23
CA THR A 94 -15.71 8.32 11.16
C THR A 94 -14.94 8.89 9.97
N THR A 95 -15.24 10.14 9.60
CA THR A 95 -14.62 10.75 8.41
C THR A 95 -13.30 11.46 8.69
N THR A 96 -13.00 11.78 9.94
CA THR A 96 -11.81 12.56 10.29
C THR A 96 -10.88 11.79 11.22
N ILE A 97 -11.35 11.37 12.40
CA ILE A 97 -10.49 10.79 13.44
C ILE A 97 -9.99 9.40 13.04
N ILE A 98 -10.87 8.54 12.56
CA ILE A 98 -10.49 7.17 12.16
C ILE A 98 -9.44 7.18 11.04
N PRO A 99 -9.61 7.91 9.93
CA PRO A 99 -8.56 8.00 8.91
C PRO A 99 -7.24 8.57 9.41
N ILE A 100 -7.27 9.57 10.30
CA ILE A 100 -6.04 10.13 10.88
C ILE A 100 -5.27 9.07 11.69
N ILE A 101 -5.95 8.26 12.49
CA ILE A 101 -5.31 7.18 13.25
C ILE A 101 -4.63 6.17 12.30
N PHE A 102 -5.33 5.72 11.23
CA PHE A 102 -4.75 4.81 10.26
C PHE A 102 -3.57 5.42 9.50
N LEU A 103 -3.65 6.70 9.13
CA LEU A 103 -2.54 7.40 8.49
C LEU A 103 -1.35 7.55 9.43
N ALA A 104 -1.56 7.79 10.71
CA ALA A 104 -0.48 7.87 11.69
C ALA A 104 0.22 6.50 11.85
N VAL A 105 -0.54 5.41 11.91
CA VAL A 105 0.02 4.05 11.94
C VAL A 105 0.81 3.76 10.66
N ALA A 106 0.25 4.04 9.49
CA ALA A 106 0.94 3.85 8.21
C ALA A 106 2.22 4.69 8.11
N PHE A 107 2.22 5.91 8.63
CA PHE A 107 3.41 6.77 8.68
C PHE A 107 4.50 6.17 9.57
N LEU A 108 4.12 5.61 10.72
CA LEU A 108 5.06 4.90 11.60
C LEU A 108 5.66 3.68 10.89
N ASP A 109 4.83 2.85 10.23
CA ASP A 109 5.31 1.68 9.50
C ASP A 109 6.32 2.06 8.42
N ILE A 110 6.04 3.10 7.62
CA ILE A 110 6.98 3.59 6.59
C ILE A 110 8.26 4.14 7.21
N SER A 111 8.18 4.78 8.39
CA SER A 111 9.37 5.31 9.08
C SER A 111 10.36 4.21 9.51
N PHE A 112 9.89 2.98 9.67
CA PHE A 112 10.73 1.81 9.93
C PHE A 112 11.21 1.11 8.66
N TYR A 113 10.79 1.56 7.48
CA TYR A 113 11.22 1.01 6.21
C TYR A 113 12.65 1.46 5.91
N GLY A 114 13.59 0.58 6.20
CA GLY A 114 15.04 0.88 6.15
C GLY A 114 15.70 0.63 4.78
N LEU A 115 14.95 0.57 3.70
CA LEU A 115 15.50 0.41 2.35
C LEU A 115 15.76 1.79 1.75
N ASP A 116 17.01 2.23 1.79
CA ASP A 116 17.47 3.45 1.16
C ASP A 116 17.74 3.23 -0.35
N ASP A 117 17.53 4.26 -1.18
CA ASP A 117 17.74 4.22 -2.63
C ASP A 117 19.11 3.65 -3.03
N LYS A 118 20.18 4.02 -2.30
CA LYS A 118 21.53 3.51 -2.55
C LYS A 118 21.60 2.00 -2.35
N ARG A 119 21.02 1.52 -1.28
CA ARG A 119 21.00 0.09 -0.95
C ARG A 119 20.13 -0.70 -1.92
N TYR A 120 19.05 -0.11 -2.39
CA TYR A 120 18.22 -0.70 -3.43
C TYR A 120 19.00 -0.86 -4.74
N HIS A 121 19.69 0.17 -5.21
CA HIS A 121 20.53 0.10 -6.42
C HIS A 121 21.67 -0.95 -6.31
N GLU A 122 22.28 -1.07 -5.15
CA GLU A 122 23.28 -2.13 -4.91
C GLU A 122 22.67 -3.53 -5.02
N ILE A 123 21.48 -3.72 -4.48
CA ILE A 123 20.73 -4.99 -4.53
C ILE A 123 20.38 -5.36 -5.97
N VAL A 124 19.84 -4.42 -6.73
CA VAL A 124 19.46 -4.63 -8.14
C VAL A 124 20.69 -4.99 -8.98
N THR A 125 21.80 -4.27 -8.82
CA THR A 125 23.04 -4.53 -9.54
C THR A 125 23.59 -5.93 -9.22
N GLU A 126 23.55 -6.33 -7.95
CA GLU A 126 24.01 -7.66 -7.54
C GLU A 126 23.09 -8.78 -8.06
N LEU A 127 21.78 -8.56 -8.10
CA LEU A 127 20.83 -9.51 -8.69
C LEU A 127 21.04 -9.67 -10.19
N GLU A 128 21.25 -8.58 -10.91
CA GLU A 128 21.57 -8.63 -12.34
C GLU A 128 22.85 -9.41 -12.61
N ARG A 129 23.90 -9.23 -11.79
CA ARG A 129 25.12 -10.00 -11.88
C ARG A 129 24.87 -11.50 -11.70
N ARG A 130 24.12 -11.88 -10.66
CA ARG A 130 23.77 -13.30 -10.39
C ARG A 130 22.97 -13.92 -11.52
N HIS A 131 21.98 -13.20 -12.05
CA HIS A 131 21.17 -13.67 -13.17
C HIS A 131 22.00 -13.84 -14.47
N ASN A 132 22.98 -13.00 -14.71
CA ASN A 132 23.86 -13.11 -15.86
C ASN A 132 24.81 -14.32 -15.72
N GLU A 133 25.40 -14.53 -14.55
CA GLU A 133 26.23 -15.70 -14.26
C GLU A 133 25.45 -17.02 -14.41
N GLU A 134 24.19 -17.05 -13.94
CA GLU A 134 23.32 -18.21 -14.08
C GLU A 134 22.97 -18.52 -15.55
N LYS A 135 22.70 -17.47 -16.35
CA LYS A 135 22.46 -17.62 -17.80
C LYS A 135 23.69 -18.14 -18.54
N GLU A 136 24.87 -17.64 -18.23
CA GLU A 136 26.13 -18.10 -18.82
C GLU A 136 26.35 -19.60 -18.52
N GLN A 137 26.23 -19.99 -17.26
CA GLN A 137 26.37 -21.40 -16.84
C GLN A 137 25.35 -22.31 -17.51
N THR A 138 24.09 -21.85 -17.60
CA THR A 138 23.02 -22.60 -18.26
C THR A 138 23.27 -22.71 -19.77
N GLY A 139 23.73 -21.64 -20.41
CA GLY A 139 24.09 -21.63 -21.84
C GLY A 139 25.25 -22.56 -22.16
N GLU A 140 26.29 -22.56 -21.34
CA GLU A 140 27.42 -23.48 -21.49
C GLU A 140 27.00 -24.95 -21.28
N ALA A 141 26.14 -25.22 -20.29
CA ALA A 141 25.62 -26.57 -20.03
C ALA A 141 24.78 -27.10 -21.22
N VAL A 142 23.95 -26.26 -21.84
CA VAL A 142 23.14 -26.63 -23.01
C VAL A 142 24.04 -26.88 -24.22
N LEU A 143 25.05 -26.08 -24.46
CA LEU A 143 26.03 -26.27 -25.56
C LEU A 143 26.82 -27.55 -25.39
N SER A 144 27.27 -27.86 -24.17
CA SER A 144 28.03 -29.10 -23.88
C SER A 144 27.15 -30.35 -24.06
N ALA A 145 25.87 -30.30 -23.72
CA ALA A 145 24.94 -31.40 -23.90
C ALA A 145 24.56 -31.63 -25.37
N SER A 146 24.60 -30.59 -26.22
CA SER A 146 24.28 -30.70 -27.65
C SER A 146 25.44 -31.22 -28.50
N THR A 147 26.66 -31.28 -27.94
CA THR A 147 27.87 -31.76 -28.62
C THR A 147 28.25 -33.22 -28.26
N MET A 148 27.50 -33.87 -27.41
CA MET A 148 27.57 -35.28 -27.09
C MET A 148 26.52 -36.10 -27.89
#